data_23c2c12cd49a5663b0af35a6df14d24a
#
_entry.id   23c2c12cd49a5663b0af35a6df14d24a
#
_cell.length_a   1.000
_cell.length_b   1.000
_cell.length_c   1.000
_cell.angle_alpha   90.00
_cell.angle_beta   90.00
_cell.angle_gamma   90.00
#
_symmetry.space_group_name_H-M   'P 1'
#
loop_
_entity.id
_entity.type
_entity.pdbx_description
1 polymer ?
#
loop_
_entity_poly.entity_id
_entity_poly.type
_entity_poly.pdbx_seq_one_letter_code
_entity_poly.pdbx_strand_id
1 'polypeptide(L)' 'MNFINLASSSSGNCYWVELERSSRPPVKIMIELGLPMKDIQRRCIQSGLNLLSLDCCLVTHNHSDHAKSAKEM' A
#
# COMPACT_ATOMS: atom_id res chain seq x y z
N MET A 1 -6.13 -4.32 -14.20
CA MET A 1 -5.75 -4.26 -12.78
C MET A 1 -4.27 -4.53 -12.64
N ASN A 2 -3.56 -3.70 -11.90
CA ASN A 2 -2.15 -3.90 -11.60
C ASN A 2 -1.98 -4.22 -10.13
N PHE A 3 -1.12 -5.18 -9.85
CA PHE A 3 -0.82 -5.60 -8.49
C PHE A 3 0.69 -5.56 -8.29
N ILE A 4 1.13 -4.85 -7.26
CA ILE A 4 2.55 -4.72 -6.95
C ILE A 4 2.77 -5.15 -5.50
N ASN A 5 3.63 -6.14 -5.32
CA ASN A 5 3.98 -6.63 -3.98
C ASN A 5 5.12 -5.78 -3.43
N LEU A 6 4.82 -4.93 -2.46
CA LEU A 6 5.83 -4.09 -1.81
C LEU A 6 6.55 -4.85 -0.72
N ALA A 7 5.87 -5.74 -0.03
CA ALA A 7 6.47 -6.58 1.00
C ALA A 7 5.55 -7.76 1.30
N SER A 8 6.15 -8.95 1.44
CA SER A 8 5.43 -10.17 1.77
C SER A 8 6.35 -11.04 2.60
N SER A 9 6.27 -10.91 3.91
CA SER A 9 7.14 -11.66 4.83
C SER A 9 6.46 -11.81 6.17
N SER A 10 7.05 -12.61 7.03
CA SER A 10 6.54 -12.79 8.39
C SER A 10 6.63 -11.52 9.22
N SER A 11 7.48 -10.58 8.85
CA SER A 11 7.64 -9.30 9.57
C SER A 11 6.67 -8.23 9.10
N GLY A 12 5.93 -8.46 8.01
CA GLY A 12 4.93 -7.51 7.55
C GLY A 12 4.60 -7.70 6.08
N ASN A 13 3.39 -7.32 5.71
CA ASN A 13 2.90 -7.38 4.34
C ASN A 13 2.47 -5.99 3.88
N CYS A 14 2.64 -5.72 2.60
CA CYS A 14 2.20 -4.47 2.01
C CYS A 14 2.04 -4.66 0.51
N TYR A 15 0.86 -4.34 -0.03
CA TYR A 15 0.56 -4.51 -1.45
C TYR A 15 -0.04 -3.24 -2.01
N TRP A 16 0.28 -2.95 -3.27
CA TRP A 16 -0.28 -1.83 -4.02
C TRP A 16 -1.12 -2.38 -5.15
N VAL A 17 -2.38 -1.97 -5.24
CA VAL A 17 -3.31 -2.42 -6.28
C VAL A 17 -3.86 -1.21 -7.01
N GLU A 18 -3.87 -1.28 -8.35
CA GLU A 18 -4.49 -0.25 -9.19
C GLU A 18 -5.64 -0.90 -9.96
N LEU A 19 -6.83 -0.36 -9.75
CA LEU A 19 -8.05 -0.83 -10.44
C LEU A 19 -8.41 0.15 -11.54
N GLU A 20 -8.34 -0.32 -12.79
CA GLU A 20 -8.66 0.52 -13.94
C GLU A 20 -10.15 0.85 -13.99
N ARG A 21 -10.45 2.06 -14.44
CA ARG A 21 -11.82 2.51 -14.64
C ARG A 21 -11.94 3.13 -16.02
N SER A 22 -13.12 2.90 -16.66
CA SER A 22 -13.41 3.49 -17.98
C SER A 22 -13.53 5.02 -17.82
N SER A 23 -12.77 5.76 -18.62
CA SER A 23 -12.84 7.23 -18.70
C SER A 23 -12.44 7.96 -17.42
N ARG A 24 -11.78 7.27 -16.48
CA ARG A 24 -11.33 7.87 -15.22
C ARG A 24 -9.96 7.34 -14.84
N PRO A 25 -9.20 8.08 -14.03
CA PRO A 25 -7.94 7.57 -13.51
C PRO A 25 -8.16 6.28 -12.68
N PRO A 26 -7.20 5.37 -12.64
CA PRO A 26 -7.35 4.15 -11.86
C PRO A 26 -7.48 4.46 -10.36
N VAL A 27 -8.20 3.59 -9.65
CA VAL A 27 -8.25 3.64 -8.19
C VAL A 27 -7.00 2.97 -7.65
N LYS A 28 -6.29 3.65 -6.75
CA LYS A 28 -5.05 3.16 -6.17
C LYS A 28 -5.27 2.81 -4.71
N ILE A 29 -5.03 1.55 -4.37
CA ILE A 29 -5.34 1.01 -3.06
C ILE A 29 -4.09 0.35 -2.50
N MET A 30 -3.78 0.64 -1.24
CA MET A 30 -2.74 -0.08 -0.52
C MET A 30 -3.41 -1.05 0.45
N ILE A 31 -2.97 -2.31 0.42
CA ILE A 31 -3.52 -3.37 1.25
C ILE A 31 -2.44 -3.83 2.22
N GLU A 32 -2.77 -3.90 3.50
CA GLU A 32 -1.88 -4.31 4.58
C GLU A 32 -0.73 -3.32 4.76
N LEU A 33 -0.72 -2.61 5.87
CA LEU A 33 0.30 -1.61 6.18
C LEU A 33 1.22 -2.15 7.28
N GLY A 34 1.89 -3.26 6.98
CA GLY A 34 2.71 -3.97 7.94
C GLY A 34 4.13 -3.44 8.12
N LEU A 35 4.50 -2.37 7.42
CA LEU A 35 5.84 -1.79 7.48
C LEU A 35 5.79 -0.39 8.08
N PRO A 36 6.91 0.10 8.67
CA PRO A 36 7.02 1.51 9.04
C PRO A 36 6.80 2.41 7.81
N MET A 37 6.26 3.59 8.03
CA MET A 37 5.91 4.51 6.95
C MET A 37 7.11 4.82 6.05
N LYS A 38 8.29 5.05 6.63
CA LYS A 38 9.46 5.38 5.81
C LYS A 38 9.88 4.22 4.91
N ASP A 39 9.65 2.97 5.32
CA ASP A 39 9.94 1.82 4.49
C ASP A 39 8.94 1.71 3.34
N ILE A 40 7.66 2.00 3.61
CA ILE A 40 6.63 2.04 2.58
C ILE A 40 6.97 3.12 1.55
N GLN A 41 7.35 4.30 2.00
CA GLN A 41 7.73 5.40 1.11
C GLN A 41 8.91 5.02 0.22
N ARG A 42 9.94 4.40 0.81
CA ARG A 42 11.12 3.98 0.06
C ARG A 42 10.76 2.94 -1.00
N ARG A 43 9.95 1.95 -0.64
CA ARG A 43 9.56 0.90 -1.58
C ARG A 43 8.67 1.44 -2.70
N CYS A 44 7.81 2.40 -2.41
CA CYS A 44 7.01 3.06 -3.44
C CYS A 44 7.91 3.81 -4.42
N ILE A 45 8.89 4.56 -3.92
CA ILE A 45 9.83 5.28 -4.78
C ILE A 45 10.62 4.31 -5.66
N GLN A 46 11.10 3.22 -5.10
CA GLN A 46 11.84 2.20 -5.84
C GLN A 46 10.99 1.55 -6.93
N SER A 47 9.68 1.46 -6.71
CA SER A 47 8.76 0.86 -7.67
C SER A 47 8.15 1.87 -8.63
N GLY A 48 8.53 3.14 -8.55
CA GLY A 48 7.98 4.18 -9.41
C GLY A 48 6.57 4.60 -9.04
N LEU A 49 6.15 4.39 -7.79
CA LEU A 49 4.81 4.72 -7.32
C LEU A 49 4.82 6.03 -6.53
N ASN A 50 3.76 6.83 -6.70
CA ASN A 50 3.58 8.06 -5.94
C ASN A 50 2.59 7.81 -4.81
N LEU A 51 3.08 7.77 -3.58
CA LEU A 51 2.26 7.52 -2.41
C LEU A 51 1.15 8.55 -2.24
N LEU A 52 1.39 9.80 -2.66
CA LEU A 52 0.40 10.87 -2.58
C LEU A 52 -0.79 10.65 -3.51
N SER A 53 -0.68 9.78 -4.49
CA SER A 53 -1.77 9.46 -5.41
C SER A 53 -2.69 8.36 -4.90
N LEU A 54 -2.41 7.82 -3.72
CA LEU A 54 -3.17 6.74 -3.13
C LEU A 54 -4.58 7.20 -2.77
N ASP A 55 -5.60 6.39 -3.13
CA ASP A 55 -6.99 6.71 -2.86
C ASP A 55 -7.46 6.16 -1.52
N CYS A 56 -7.02 4.97 -1.14
CA CYS A 56 -7.41 4.38 0.14
C CYS A 56 -6.46 3.28 0.57
N CYS A 57 -6.60 2.87 1.82
CA CYS A 57 -5.84 1.79 2.42
C CYS A 57 -6.80 0.79 3.05
N LEU A 58 -6.51 -0.50 2.92
CA LEU A 58 -7.29 -1.57 3.52
C LEU A 58 -6.39 -2.40 4.43
N VAL A 59 -6.80 -2.58 5.67
CA VAL A 59 -6.10 -3.42 6.64
C VAL A 59 -7.05 -4.54 7.03
N THR A 60 -6.72 -5.77 6.65
CA THR A 60 -7.60 -6.91 6.86
C THR A 60 -7.48 -7.53 8.24
N HIS A 61 -6.37 -7.26 8.93
CA HIS A 61 -6.11 -7.79 10.27
C HIS A 61 -5.86 -6.63 11.23
N ASN A 62 -6.46 -6.69 12.42
CA ASN A 62 -6.26 -5.67 13.42
C ASN A 62 -5.07 -6.00 14.32
N HIS A 63 -3.94 -6.32 13.70
CA HIS A 63 -2.67 -6.53 14.38
C HIS A 63 -1.85 -5.25 14.34
N SER A 64 -1.05 -5.02 15.37
CA SER A 64 -0.18 -3.86 15.39
C SER A 64 0.77 -3.84 14.19
N ASP A 65 1.25 -5.02 13.77
CA ASP A 65 2.15 -5.13 12.61
C ASP A 65 1.46 -4.78 11.31
N HIS A 66 0.17 -5.10 11.17
CA HIS A 66 -0.59 -4.83 9.95
C HIS A 66 -1.11 -3.39 9.90
N ALA A 67 -1.29 -2.78 11.05
CA ALA A 67 -1.84 -1.43 11.15
C ALA A 67 -0.78 -0.39 11.53
N LYS A 68 0.49 -0.77 11.52
CA LYS A 68 1.58 0.04 12.05
C LYS A 68 1.63 1.44 11.46
N SER A 69 1.41 1.58 10.17
CA SER A 69 1.50 2.85 9.47
C SER A 69 0.15 3.51 9.23
N ALA A 70 -0.94 2.89 9.66
CA ALA A 70 -2.28 3.43 9.40
C ALA A 70 -2.49 4.78 10.05
N LYS A 71 -1.93 4.98 11.24
CA LYS A 71 -2.06 6.25 11.97
C LYS A 71 -1.26 7.38 11.32
N GLU A 72 -0.27 7.05 10.52
CA GLU A 72 0.59 8.03 9.86
C GLU A 72 0.06 8.46 8.50
N MET A 73 -0.92 7.75 8.01
CA MET A 73 -1.53 8.05 6.72
C MET A 73 -2.81 8.88 6.88
#